data_9f2195dcb362d8d6d310e936be3053e8
#
_entry.id   9f2195dcb362d8d6d310e936be3053e8
#
_cell.length_a   1.000
_cell.length_b   1.000
_cell.length_c   1.000
_cell.angle_alpha   90.00
_cell.angle_beta   90.00
_cell.angle_gamma   90.00
#
_symmetry.space_group_name_H-M   'P 1'
#
loop_
_entity.id
_entity.type
_entity.pdbx_description
1 polymer ?
#
loop_
_entity_poly.entity_id
_entity_poly.type
_entity_poly.pdbx_seq_one_letter_code
_entity_poly.pdbx_strand_id
1 'polypeptide(L)'
;MQKTYKGKIVLKESVIDGYVTVTDGVISYVGTEKPDGEIFEVAGYIAPGFVDIHCHSCPLAHAKVSPETVAKYHLERGTTTMLLTYYRDIPHERLLECLANTKKAMETNKNIYGAHLEGPYVNPKYGCGTGTDYIPNKANYDKYIEFGVIRQWMCSPEVEGTPEFISDIAKSGIVPAIGHSVASYEQVKTAYDNGARITTHIFDATGAPPTKYGGTLEVNFNESCMLMPEMYYEVICDRNWVHVRKEKLQFLLKVVGIDRVCAITDAYYVGEDTSDDVNFVGTSLTGSKLTMAMVARNLFNAGYTLPEIFKMVALNPSKAIKLMDCGEIAVGNQAKLIEVDESANFKTLLNF
;
A
#
# COMPACT_ATOMS: atom_id res chain seq x y z
N MET A 1 -2.76 30.34 3.43
CA MET A 1 -1.69 30.85 2.52
C MET A 1 -1.89 30.22 1.15
N GLN A 2 -1.84 31.03 0.08
CA GLN A 2 -2.02 30.57 -1.31
C GLN A 2 -0.66 30.42 -1.99
N LYS A 3 -0.47 29.33 -2.75
CA LYS A 3 0.69 29.09 -3.63
C LYS A 3 0.22 28.51 -4.96
N THR A 4 0.76 29.00 -6.07
CA THR A 4 0.48 28.48 -7.41
C THR A 4 1.74 27.90 -8.03
N TYR A 5 1.68 26.65 -8.43
CA TYR A 5 2.74 25.95 -9.16
C TYR A 5 2.38 25.89 -10.64
N LYS A 6 3.37 26.13 -11.52
CA LYS A 6 3.22 25.98 -12.98
C LYS A 6 4.17 24.90 -13.48
N GLY A 7 3.67 24.00 -14.32
CA GLY A 7 4.45 22.93 -14.93
C GLY A 7 3.58 21.89 -15.62
N LYS A 8 4.19 20.75 -15.97
CA LYS A 8 3.46 19.60 -16.49
C LYS A 8 2.77 18.87 -15.32
N ILE A 9 1.45 18.81 -15.33
CA ILE A 9 0.64 18.27 -14.23
C ILE A 9 0.19 16.87 -14.59
N VAL A 10 0.50 15.89 -13.74
CA VAL A 10 0.05 14.50 -13.90
C VAL A 10 -1.35 14.39 -13.31
N LEU A 11 -2.33 14.28 -14.19
CA LEU A 11 -3.73 14.02 -13.85
C LEU A 11 -4.03 12.52 -13.97
N LYS A 12 -5.21 12.10 -13.55
CA LYS A 12 -5.65 10.70 -13.56
C LYS A 12 -5.50 10.01 -14.91
N GLU A 13 -5.86 10.69 -16.02
CA GLU A 13 -5.88 10.07 -17.37
C GLU A 13 -4.93 10.75 -18.36
N SER A 14 -4.28 11.86 -17.99
CA SER A 14 -3.49 12.67 -18.91
C SER A 14 -2.42 13.49 -18.18
N VAL A 15 -1.55 14.10 -18.96
CA VAL A 15 -0.66 15.17 -18.50
C VAL A 15 -1.04 16.46 -19.20
N ILE A 16 -1.15 17.55 -18.46
CA ILE A 16 -1.41 18.89 -19.03
C ILE A 16 -0.27 19.85 -18.67
N ASP A 17 0.01 20.84 -19.50
CA ASP A 17 0.83 21.99 -19.13
C ASP A 17 -0.10 23.06 -18.54
N GLY A 18 0.12 23.45 -17.28
CA GLY A 18 -0.86 24.28 -16.59
C GLY A 18 -0.45 24.68 -15.18
N TYR A 19 -1.44 24.96 -14.35
CA TYR A 19 -1.30 25.50 -13.01
C TYR A 19 -2.05 24.67 -11.97
N VAL A 20 -1.43 24.51 -10.81
CA VAL A 20 -2.07 23.98 -9.59
C VAL A 20 -1.98 25.05 -8.51
N THR A 21 -3.11 25.52 -8.03
CA THR A 21 -3.16 26.45 -6.90
C THR A 21 -3.55 25.70 -5.64
N VAL A 22 -2.78 25.93 -4.59
CA VAL A 22 -3.00 25.39 -3.24
C VAL A 22 -3.40 26.54 -2.33
N THR A 23 -4.49 26.37 -1.61
CA THR A 23 -4.96 27.30 -0.58
C THR A 23 -5.17 26.56 0.72
N ASP A 24 -4.42 26.94 1.75
CA ASP A 24 -4.50 26.33 3.11
C ASP A 24 -4.42 24.80 3.11
N GLY A 25 -3.50 24.25 2.31
CA GLY A 25 -3.23 22.81 2.23
C GLY A 25 -4.19 22.02 1.33
N VAL A 26 -5.15 22.69 0.66
CA VAL A 26 -6.12 22.09 -0.26
C VAL A 26 -5.90 22.60 -1.68
N ILE A 27 -6.06 21.76 -2.69
CA ILE A 27 -6.01 22.15 -4.09
C ILE A 27 -7.27 22.95 -4.41
N SER A 28 -7.09 24.24 -4.70
CA SER A 28 -8.20 25.16 -5.00
C SER A 28 -8.40 25.40 -6.50
N TYR A 29 -7.38 25.12 -7.32
CA TYR A 29 -7.48 25.25 -8.78
C TYR A 29 -6.54 24.26 -9.48
N VAL A 30 -6.98 23.70 -10.60
CA VAL A 30 -6.20 22.93 -11.58
C VAL A 30 -6.68 23.32 -12.97
N GLY A 31 -5.79 23.77 -13.84
CA GLY A 31 -6.17 24.13 -15.21
C GLY A 31 -5.05 24.80 -16.01
N THR A 32 -5.38 25.22 -17.22
CA THR A 32 -4.44 25.84 -18.16
C THR A 32 -4.47 27.37 -18.12
N GLU A 33 -5.51 27.98 -17.57
CA GLU A 33 -5.61 29.45 -17.43
C GLU A 33 -4.72 29.92 -16.30
N LYS A 34 -3.98 31.01 -16.54
CA LYS A 34 -3.05 31.57 -15.56
C LYS A 34 -3.81 32.20 -14.40
N PRO A 35 -3.67 31.68 -13.15
CA PRO A 35 -4.25 32.38 -11.98
C PRO A 35 -3.50 33.66 -11.63
N ASP A 36 -4.14 34.53 -10.89
CA ASP A 36 -3.49 35.71 -10.29
C ASP A 36 -2.55 35.30 -9.14
N GLY A 37 -1.51 36.13 -8.91
CA GLY A 37 -0.60 35.97 -7.78
C GLY A 37 0.77 35.43 -8.16
N GLU A 38 1.53 35.05 -7.14
CA GLU A 38 2.88 34.50 -7.28
C GLU A 38 2.85 33.06 -7.84
N ILE A 39 3.72 32.83 -8.83
CA ILE A 39 3.80 31.53 -9.52
C ILE A 39 5.19 30.94 -9.33
N PHE A 40 5.23 29.69 -8.88
CA PHE A 40 6.43 28.87 -8.72
C PHE A 40 6.55 27.94 -9.92
N GLU A 41 7.54 28.19 -10.78
CA GLU A 41 7.83 27.33 -11.93
C GLU A 41 8.44 25.98 -11.45
N VAL A 42 7.90 24.89 -11.96
CA VAL A 42 8.38 23.51 -11.71
C VAL A 42 8.97 22.96 -12.99
N ALA A 43 10.24 22.56 -12.95
CA ALA A 43 10.97 22.11 -14.15
C ALA A 43 10.53 20.71 -14.62
N GLY A 44 10.17 19.85 -13.66
CA GLY A 44 9.69 18.50 -13.93
C GLY A 44 8.16 18.42 -14.05
N TYR A 45 7.64 17.32 -13.58
CA TYR A 45 6.19 17.06 -13.53
C TYR A 45 5.67 17.29 -12.11
N ILE A 46 4.57 17.99 -11.99
CA ILE A 46 3.81 18.12 -10.74
C ILE A 46 2.94 16.87 -10.63
N ALA A 47 3.14 16.07 -9.61
CA ALA A 47 2.43 14.82 -9.39
C ALA A 47 1.87 14.75 -7.97
N PRO A 48 0.84 13.92 -7.70
CA PRO A 48 0.43 13.63 -6.34
C PRO A 48 1.56 12.90 -5.60
N GLY A 49 1.68 13.14 -4.29
CA GLY A 49 2.63 12.41 -3.46
C GLY A 49 2.31 10.93 -3.41
N PHE A 50 3.33 10.10 -3.28
CA PHE A 50 3.17 8.65 -3.18
C PHE A 50 2.38 8.25 -1.94
N VAL A 51 1.59 7.19 -2.09
CA VAL A 51 0.81 6.54 -1.02
C VAL A 51 1.28 5.10 -0.87
N ASP A 52 1.82 4.76 0.29
CA ASP A 52 2.31 3.41 0.60
C ASP A 52 1.46 2.78 1.71
N ILE A 53 0.70 1.78 1.37
CA ILE A 53 -0.23 1.11 2.31
C ILE A 53 0.36 -0.16 2.95
N HIS A 54 1.64 -0.49 2.62
CA HIS A 54 2.33 -1.66 3.14
C HIS A 54 3.84 -1.39 3.27
N CYS A 55 4.29 -0.99 4.48
CA CYS A 55 5.67 -0.62 4.74
C CYS A 55 6.07 -0.88 6.20
N HIS A 56 7.00 -1.82 6.45
CA HIS A 56 7.46 -2.21 7.79
C HIS A 56 8.64 -1.39 8.30
N SER A 57 9.51 -0.93 7.40
CA SER A 57 10.80 -0.39 7.83
C SER A 57 11.47 0.51 6.79
N CYS A 58 12.58 1.07 7.21
CA CYS A 58 13.59 1.69 6.36
C CYS A 58 14.98 1.17 6.77
N PRO A 59 16.09 1.54 6.08
CA PRO A 59 17.43 1.10 6.46
C PRO A 59 17.85 1.47 7.90
N LEU A 60 17.19 2.48 8.48
CA LEU A 60 17.57 3.04 9.78
C LEU A 60 16.76 2.46 10.94
N ALA A 61 15.55 1.99 10.69
CA ALA A 61 14.65 1.50 11.73
C ALA A 61 13.49 0.66 11.16
N HIS A 62 12.92 -0.19 12.03
CA HIS A 62 11.61 -0.80 11.83
C HIS A 62 10.52 0.04 12.50
N ALA A 63 9.29 0.05 11.96
CA ALA A 63 8.13 0.76 12.51
C ALA A 63 7.83 0.35 13.96
N LYS A 64 8.04 -0.93 14.30
CA LYS A 64 7.90 -1.45 15.68
C LYS A 64 8.91 -0.88 16.69
N VAL A 65 9.94 -0.15 16.21
CA VAL A 65 11.00 0.46 17.05
C VAL A 65 10.92 1.98 17.02
N SER A 66 10.88 2.56 15.81
CA SER A 66 10.83 4.02 15.61
C SER A 66 9.95 4.37 14.42
N PRO A 67 8.65 4.52 14.62
CA PRO A 67 7.70 4.90 13.57
C PRO A 67 8.05 6.24 12.91
N GLU A 68 8.56 7.21 13.68
CA GLU A 68 8.95 8.53 13.19
C GLU A 68 10.12 8.48 12.22
N THR A 69 11.13 7.63 12.52
CA THR A 69 12.30 7.46 11.65
C THR A 69 11.89 6.85 10.31
N VAL A 70 11.02 5.84 10.34
CA VAL A 70 10.48 5.22 9.11
C VAL A 70 9.70 6.25 8.30
N ALA A 71 8.78 6.96 8.95
CA ALA A 71 7.95 7.97 8.29
C ALA A 71 8.79 9.08 7.63
N LYS A 72 9.78 9.62 8.35
CA LYS A 72 10.68 10.65 7.85
C LYS A 72 11.49 10.15 6.64
N TYR A 73 12.07 8.94 6.72
CA TYR A 73 12.86 8.37 5.64
C TYR A 73 12.07 8.26 4.33
N HIS A 74 10.83 7.79 4.41
CA HIS A 74 9.96 7.62 3.25
C HIS A 74 9.39 8.96 2.76
N LEU A 75 9.11 9.93 3.66
CA LEU A 75 8.70 11.29 3.28
C LEU A 75 9.76 12.01 2.46
N GLU A 76 11.03 11.93 2.87
CA GLU A 76 12.16 12.50 2.15
C GLU A 76 12.36 11.90 0.75
N ARG A 77 11.59 10.83 0.42
CA ARG A 77 11.54 10.15 -0.87
C ARG A 77 10.17 10.20 -1.54
N GLY A 78 9.35 11.18 -1.12
CA GLY A 78 8.08 11.51 -1.76
C GLY A 78 6.87 10.71 -1.29
N THR A 79 7.00 9.82 -0.29
CA THR A 79 5.86 9.11 0.30
C THR A 79 5.15 10.03 1.29
N THR A 80 4.13 10.73 0.81
CA THR A 80 3.38 11.75 1.57
C THR A 80 2.22 11.16 2.37
N THR A 81 1.92 9.89 2.16
CA THR A 81 0.92 9.14 2.93
C THR A 81 1.37 7.70 3.06
N MET A 82 1.35 7.16 4.27
CA MET A 82 1.73 5.77 4.49
C MET A 82 0.99 5.11 5.65
N LEU A 83 0.89 3.78 5.59
CA LEU A 83 0.55 2.93 6.72
C LEU A 83 1.83 2.28 7.25
N LEU A 84 2.04 2.38 8.56
CA LEU A 84 3.10 1.64 9.24
C LEU A 84 2.64 0.19 9.43
N THR A 85 3.39 -0.77 8.87
CA THR A 85 3.00 -2.17 8.89
C THR A 85 3.63 -2.94 10.04
N TYR A 86 2.80 -3.72 10.73
CA TYR A 86 3.19 -4.58 11.85
C TYR A 86 2.93 -6.04 11.50
N TYR A 87 4.01 -6.83 11.51
CA TYR A 87 3.97 -8.24 11.08
C TYR A 87 3.52 -9.16 12.21
N ARG A 88 3.08 -10.35 11.84
CA ARG A 88 2.51 -11.40 12.70
C ARG A 88 3.40 -11.92 13.85
N ASP A 89 4.70 -11.64 13.81
CA ASP A 89 5.67 -12.09 14.82
C ASP A 89 5.71 -11.23 16.09
N ILE A 90 4.89 -10.16 16.14
CA ILE A 90 4.87 -9.23 17.26
C ILE A 90 3.93 -9.76 18.35
N PRO A 91 4.43 -10.04 19.58
CA PRO A 91 3.58 -10.48 20.68
C PRO A 91 2.50 -9.45 21.04
N HIS A 92 1.37 -9.92 21.61
CA HIS A 92 0.19 -9.12 21.95
C HIS A 92 0.53 -7.80 22.66
N GLU A 93 1.24 -7.88 23.78
CA GLU A 93 1.59 -6.68 24.58
C GLU A 93 2.46 -5.70 23.78
N ARG A 94 3.39 -6.23 22.98
CA ARG A 94 4.24 -5.39 22.15
C ARG A 94 3.47 -4.73 21.00
N LEU A 95 2.45 -5.40 20.45
CA LEU A 95 1.59 -4.81 19.43
C LEU A 95 0.76 -3.65 19.97
N LEU A 96 0.26 -3.75 21.21
CA LEU A 96 -0.40 -2.63 21.90
C LEU A 96 0.53 -1.41 22.03
N GLU A 97 1.80 -1.62 22.41
CA GLU A 97 2.80 -0.55 22.46
C GLU A 97 3.07 0.05 21.06
N CYS A 98 3.17 -0.77 20.02
CA CYS A 98 3.35 -0.32 18.66
C CYS A 98 2.20 0.58 18.18
N LEU A 99 0.94 0.19 18.48
CA LEU A 99 -0.23 0.99 18.13
C LEU A 99 -0.29 2.31 18.91
N ALA A 100 0.08 2.30 20.20
CA ALA A 100 0.21 3.52 21.00
C ALA A 100 1.27 4.46 20.44
N ASN A 101 2.44 3.92 20.06
CA ASN A 101 3.53 4.70 19.44
C ASN A 101 3.12 5.24 18.07
N THR A 102 2.39 4.46 17.25
CA THR A 102 1.83 4.97 16.00
C THR A 102 0.91 6.16 16.24
N LYS A 103 -0.01 6.05 17.20
CA LYS A 103 -0.93 7.14 17.55
C LYS A 103 -0.19 8.42 17.93
N LYS A 104 0.86 8.29 18.74
CA LYS A 104 1.72 9.42 19.11
C LYS A 104 2.49 9.98 17.92
N ALA A 105 3.07 9.12 17.07
CA ALA A 105 3.83 9.53 15.90
C ALA A 105 2.97 10.30 14.87
N MET A 106 1.69 9.96 14.73
CA MET A 106 0.74 10.66 13.87
C MET A 106 0.53 12.14 14.25
N GLU A 107 0.76 12.52 15.50
CA GLU A 107 0.60 13.91 15.94
C GLU A 107 1.62 14.84 15.27
N THR A 108 2.83 14.34 15.04
CA THR A 108 3.97 15.13 14.51
C THR A 108 4.37 14.77 13.08
N ASN A 109 4.01 13.58 12.60
CA ASN A 109 4.38 13.10 11.25
C ASN A 109 3.11 12.97 10.38
N LYS A 110 2.83 14.01 9.61
CA LYS A 110 1.59 14.13 8.81
C LYS A 110 1.49 13.12 7.66
N ASN A 111 2.58 12.46 7.29
CA ASN A 111 2.57 11.38 6.31
C ASN A 111 2.15 10.01 6.90
N ILE A 112 2.10 9.85 8.22
CA ILE A 112 1.54 8.64 8.84
C ILE A 112 0.01 8.77 8.85
N TYR A 113 -0.68 7.98 8.04
CA TYR A 113 -2.14 7.93 8.02
C TYR A 113 -2.70 6.94 9.06
N GLY A 114 -1.91 5.94 9.44
CA GLY A 114 -2.26 4.94 10.43
C GLY A 114 -1.40 3.70 10.36
N ALA A 115 -1.95 2.59 10.83
CA ALA A 115 -1.32 1.28 10.83
C ALA A 115 -1.99 0.30 9.85
N HIS A 116 -1.17 -0.57 9.29
CA HIS A 116 -1.57 -1.83 8.67
C HIS A 116 -1.13 -2.98 9.59
N LEU A 117 -2.02 -3.89 9.92
CA LEU A 117 -1.66 -5.14 10.60
C LEU A 117 -1.58 -6.28 9.59
N GLU A 118 -0.38 -6.79 9.37
CA GLU A 118 -0.14 -7.97 8.53
C GLU A 118 -0.13 -9.23 9.40
N GLY A 119 -1.31 -9.58 9.86
CA GLY A 119 -1.55 -10.65 10.82
C GLY A 119 -2.04 -10.11 12.19
N PRO A 120 -1.97 -10.93 13.27
CA PRO A 120 -1.36 -12.26 13.39
C PRO A 120 -2.20 -13.42 12.79
N TYR A 121 -3.45 -13.20 12.42
CA TYR A 121 -4.44 -14.22 12.06
C TYR A 121 -4.23 -14.75 10.63
N VAL A 122 -3.07 -15.36 10.39
CA VAL A 122 -2.65 -15.84 9.08
C VAL A 122 -2.24 -17.30 9.11
N ASN A 123 -2.31 -17.96 7.97
CA ASN A 123 -1.88 -19.36 7.83
C ASN A 123 -0.38 -19.48 8.10
N PRO A 124 0.04 -20.24 9.14
CA PRO A 124 1.44 -20.30 9.56
C PRO A 124 2.38 -20.96 8.53
N LYS A 125 1.83 -21.61 7.50
CA LYS A 125 2.61 -22.27 6.44
C LYS A 125 3.00 -21.33 5.30
N TYR A 126 2.42 -20.12 5.24
CA TYR A 126 2.65 -19.17 4.15
C TYR A 126 3.27 -17.87 4.67
N GLY A 127 4.33 -17.44 4.00
CA GLY A 127 5.14 -16.28 4.39
C GLY A 127 6.21 -16.63 5.45
N CYS A 128 7.07 -15.66 5.74
CA CYS A 128 8.12 -15.77 6.75
C CYS A 128 7.57 -15.54 8.16
N GLY A 129 8.20 -16.15 9.17
CA GLY A 129 7.88 -15.92 10.57
C GLY A 129 7.04 -17.05 11.22
N THR A 130 7.10 -17.10 12.55
CA THR A 130 6.55 -18.19 13.39
C THR A 130 5.55 -17.65 14.41
N GLY A 131 4.56 -16.88 13.98
CA GLY A 131 3.48 -16.40 14.87
C GLY A 131 2.72 -17.60 15.48
N THR A 132 2.41 -17.52 16.77
CA THR A 132 1.69 -18.58 17.52
C THR A 132 0.20 -18.30 17.64
N ASP A 133 -0.23 -17.05 17.62
CA ASP A 133 -1.61 -16.62 17.86
C ASP A 133 -2.35 -16.36 16.55
N TYR A 134 -2.43 -17.36 15.68
CA TYR A 134 -3.00 -17.21 14.34
C TYR A 134 -4.53 -17.33 14.27
N ILE A 135 -5.21 -17.72 15.36
CA ILE A 135 -6.68 -17.76 15.43
C ILE A 135 -7.19 -16.44 16.04
N PRO A 136 -8.18 -15.77 15.40
CA PRO A 136 -8.74 -14.53 15.94
C PRO A 136 -9.24 -14.68 17.40
N ASN A 137 -8.75 -13.81 18.26
CA ASN A 137 -9.19 -13.71 19.64
C ASN A 137 -9.86 -12.35 19.86
N LYS A 138 -11.18 -12.37 20.03
CA LYS A 138 -11.98 -11.15 20.14
C LYS A 138 -11.54 -10.24 21.26
N ALA A 139 -11.21 -10.78 22.42
CA ALA A 139 -10.76 -9.98 23.58
C ALA A 139 -9.42 -9.26 23.32
N ASN A 140 -8.60 -9.79 22.40
CA ASN A 140 -7.35 -9.16 22.00
C ASN A 140 -7.57 -8.14 20.88
N TYR A 141 -8.31 -8.52 19.80
CA TYR A 141 -8.44 -7.60 18.67
C TYR A 141 -9.34 -6.39 18.98
N ASP A 142 -10.31 -6.49 19.90
CA ASP A 142 -11.09 -5.34 20.36
C ASP A 142 -10.17 -4.26 20.98
N LYS A 143 -9.17 -4.66 21.78
CA LYS A 143 -8.18 -3.73 22.35
C LYS A 143 -7.33 -3.04 21.26
N TYR A 144 -6.99 -3.73 20.16
CA TYR A 144 -6.26 -3.10 19.06
C TYR A 144 -7.12 -2.07 18.33
N ILE A 145 -8.40 -2.38 18.12
CA ILE A 145 -9.37 -1.49 17.46
C ILE A 145 -9.55 -0.19 18.26
N GLU A 146 -9.55 -0.24 19.61
CA GLU A 146 -9.72 0.91 20.50
C GLU A 146 -8.67 2.02 20.29
N PHE A 147 -7.47 1.71 19.79
CA PHE A 147 -6.49 2.76 19.46
C PHE A 147 -6.95 3.70 18.35
N GLY A 148 -7.84 3.26 17.44
CA GLY A 148 -8.40 4.05 16.36
C GLY A 148 -7.39 4.42 15.26
N VAL A 149 -6.24 3.74 15.19
CA VAL A 149 -5.16 4.03 14.23
C VAL A 149 -5.06 3.00 13.11
N ILE A 150 -5.70 1.82 13.25
CA ILE A 150 -5.63 0.77 12.22
C ILE A 150 -6.52 1.19 11.05
N ARG A 151 -5.96 1.14 9.84
CA ARG A 151 -6.69 1.44 8.58
C ARG A 151 -6.90 0.20 7.73
N GLN A 152 -5.95 -0.72 7.79
CA GLN A 152 -5.96 -1.98 7.05
C GLN A 152 -5.55 -3.12 7.98
N TRP A 153 -6.20 -4.29 7.84
CA TRP A 153 -5.86 -5.45 8.64
C TRP A 153 -6.00 -6.73 7.82
N MET A 154 -4.90 -7.47 7.69
CA MET A 154 -4.81 -8.67 6.88
C MET A 154 -4.99 -9.94 7.72
N CYS A 155 -5.73 -10.91 7.14
CA CYS A 155 -5.85 -12.28 7.65
C CYS A 155 -5.88 -13.29 6.50
N SER A 156 -5.75 -14.59 6.82
CA SER A 156 -5.92 -15.68 5.87
C SER A 156 -7.34 -16.24 5.97
N PRO A 157 -8.14 -16.24 4.88
CA PRO A 157 -9.56 -16.63 4.93
C PRO A 157 -9.84 -18.05 5.41
N GLU A 158 -8.87 -18.96 5.25
CA GLU A 158 -8.99 -20.36 5.69
C GLU A 158 -8.75 -20.57 7.19
N VAL A 159 -8.30 -19.56 7.92
CA VAL A 159 -8.11 -19.64 9.37
C VAL A 159 -9.45 -19.58 10.08
N GLU A 160 -9.66 -20.48 11.06
CA GLU A 160 -10.87 -20.54 11.86
C GLU A 160 -11.20 -19.21 12.53
N GLY A 161 -12.47 -18.77 12.50
CA GLY A 161 -12.94 -17.51 13.11
C GLY A 161 -12.71 -16.26 12.27
N THR A 162 -12.07 -16.35 11.10
CA THR A 162 -11.82 -15.18 10.26
C THR A 162 -13.07 -14.56 9.63
N PRO A 163 -14.16 -15.28 9.28
CA PRO A 163 -15.35 -14.62 8.78
C PRO A 163 -15.95 -13.60 9.77
N GLU A 164 -16.07 -13.95 11.05
CA GLU A 164 -16.57 -13.07 12.11
C GLU A 164 -15.60 -11.93 12.36
N PHE A 165 -14.30 -12.21 12.42
CA PHE A 165 -13.25 -11.21 12.57
C PHE A 165 -13.28 -10.17 11.43
N ILE A 166 -13.36 -10.60 10.17
CA ILE A 166 -13.47 -9.70 9.00
C ILE A 166 -14.69 -8.80 9.12
N SER A 167 -15.85 -9.35 9.51
CA SER A 167 -17.08 -8.60 9.72
C SER A 167 -16.93 -7.55 10.83
N ASP A 168 -16.28 -7.90 11.94
CA ASP A 168 -16.10 -7.00 13.09
C ASP A 168 -15.17 -5.83 12.75
N ILE A 169 -14.01 -6.08 12.11
CA ILE A 169 -13.10 -5.01 11.73
C ILE A 169 -13.69 -4.12 10.61
N ALA A 170 -14.44 -4.70 9.66
CA ALA A 170 -15.14 -3.92 8.64
C ALA A 170 -16.16 -2.95 9.23
N LYS A 171 -16.94 -3.39 10.24
CA LYS A 171 -17.89 -2.54 10.99
C LYS A 171 -17.20 -1.44 11.78
N SER A 172 -15.95 -1.66 12.22
CA SER A 172 -15.13 -0.66 12.91
C SER A 172 -14.48 0.35 11.96
N GLY A 173 -14.75 0.27 10.65
CA GLY A 173 -14.21 1.17 9.64
C GLY A 173 -12.81 0.80 9.12
N ILE A 174 -12.21 -0.27 9.64
CA ILE A 174 -10.95 -0.83 9.15
C ILE A 174 -11.21 -1.56 7.84
N VAL A 175 -10.30 -1.48 6.87
CA VAL A 175 -10.40 -2.23 5.62
C VAL A 175 -9.79 -3.61 5.81
N PRO A 176 -10.60 -4.70 5.74
CA PRO A 176 -10.04 -6.04 5.82
C PRO A 176 -9.30 -6.38 4.54
N ALA A 177 -8.08 -6.91 4.69
CA ALA A 177 -7.26 -7.47 3.63
C ALA A 177 -7.13 -8.98 3.81
N ILE A 178 -6.85 -9.69 2.72
CA ILE A 178 -6.61 -11.14 2.73
C ILE A 178 -5.30 -11.48 2.01
N GLY A 179 -4.54 -12.41 2.58
CA GLY A 179 -3.24 -12.80 2.05
C GLY A 179 -2.63 -13.97 2.81
N HIS A 180 -1.38 -14.33 2.51
CA HIS A 180 -0.67 -15.48 3.11
C HIS A 180 -1.52 -16.76 3.15
N SER A 181 -2.10 -17.14 2.00
CA SER A 181 -3.28 -17.99 1.99
C SER A 181 -3.25 -19.05 0.87
N VAL A 182 -3.96 -20.14 1.15
CA VAL A 182 -4.38 -21.18 0.19
C VAL A 182 -5.90 -21.35 0.16
N ALA A 183 -6.62 -20.33 0.60
CA ALA A 183 -8.07 -20.38 0.68
C ALA A 183 -8.70 -20.80 -0.64
N SER A 184 -9.76 -21.62 -0.54
CA SER A 184 -10.61 -21.97 -1.67
C SER A 184 -11.44 -20.76 -2.15
N TYR A 185 -12.04 -20.90 -3.32
CA TYR A 185 -12.96 -19.88 -3.84
C TYR A 185 -14.07 -19.53 -2.84
N GLU A 186 -14.67 -20.53 -2.19
CA GLU A 186 -15.75 -20.33 -1.21
C GLU A 186 -15.27 -19.54 0.02
N GLN A 187 -14.05 -19.81 0.49
CA GLN A 187 -13.46 -19.09 1.62
C GLN A 187 -13.13 -17.64 1.25
N VAL A 188 -12.56 -17.41 0.07
CA VAL A 188 -12.32 -16.05 -0.45
C VAL A 188 -13.63 -15.30 -0.62
N LYS A 189 -14.65 -15.95 -1.22
CA LYS A 189 -15.98 -15.35 -1.38
C LYS A 189 -16.62 -15.00 -0.03
N THR A 190 -16.50 -15.88 0.96
CA THR A 190 -17.00 -15.62 2.32
C THR A 190 -16.27 -14.41 2.93
N ALA A 191 -14.95 -14.31 2.80
CA ALA A 191 -14.19 -13.16 3.26
C ALA A 191 -14.65 -11.87 2.57
N TYR A 192 -14.83 -11.90 1.24
CA TYR A 192 -15.33 -10.77 0.46
C TYR A 192 -16.74 -10.34 0.90
N ASP A 193 -17.68 -11.28 1.08
CA ASP A 193 -19.05 -11.02 1.52
C ASP A 193 -19.09 -10.41 2.94
N ASN A 194 -18.11 -10.73 3.79
CA ASN A 194 -17.93 -10.14 5.12
C ASN A 194 -17.17 -8.80 5.12
N GLY A 195 -16.70 -8.31 3.98
CA GLY A 195 -16.14 -6.96 3.85
C GLY A 195 -14.67 -6.89 3.44
N ALA A 196 -13.99 -8.00 3.12
CA ALA A 196 -12.64 -7.95 2.58
C ALA A 196 -12.60 -7.22 1.23
N ARG A 197 -11.62 -6.30 1.07
CA ARG A 197 -11.51 -5.45 -0.12
C ARG A 197 -10.08 -5.31 -0.66
N ILE A 198 -9.08 -5.88 0.00
CA ILE A 198 -7.69 -5.83 -0.43
C ILE A 198 -7.11 -7.24 -0.46
N THR A 199 -6.39 -7.57 -1.53
CA THR A 199 -5.53 -8.75 -1.59
C THR A 199 -4.10 -8.30 -1.33
N THR A 200 -3.52 -8.75 -0.23
CA THR A 200 -2.16 -8.40 0.19
C THR A 200 -1.14 -9.05 -0.74
N HIS A 201 -0.18 -8.26 -1.25
CA HIS A 201 0.92 -8.65 -2.16
C HIS A 201 0.59 -9.90 -3.01
N ILE A 202 -0.41 -9.73 -3.91
CA ILE A 202 -0.91 -10.82 -4.77
C ILE A 202 0.24 -11.54 -5.50
N PHE A 203 0.17 -12.86 -5.58
CA PHE A 203 1.17 -13.79 -6.09
C PHE A 203 2.33 -14.11 -5.14
N ASP A 204 2.44 -13.42 -4.00
CA ASP A 204 3.42 -13.73 -2.97
C ASP A 204 2.79 -14.45 -1.78
N ALA A 205 3.52 -15.41 -1.19
CA ALA A 205 3.08 -16.19 -0.03
C ALA A 205 1.68 -16.81 -0.19
N THR A 206 1.35 -17.27 -1.39
CA THR A 206 0.05 -17.83 -1.73
C THR A 206 0.17 -19.20 -2.39
N GLY A 207 -0.91 -19.98 -2.38
CA GLY A 207 -0.95 -21.29 -2.98
C GLY A 207 -2.34 -21.68 -3.48
N ALA A 208 -2.55 -22.98 -3.66
CA ALA A 208 -3.81 -23.56 -4.06
C ALA A 208 -4.26 -24.64 -3.08
N PRO A 209 -5.57 -24.88 -2.93
CA PRO A 209 -6.09 -26.05 -2.24
C PRO A 209 -5.57 -27.34 -2.89
N PRO A 210 -5.53 -28.47 -2.16
CA PRO A 210 -5.20 -29.75 -2.75
C PRO A 210 -6.17 -30.13 -3.87
N THR A 211 -5.65 -30.64 -4.99
CA THR A 211 -6.48 -31.11 -6.11
C THR A 211 -7.25 -32.36 -5.72
N LYS A 212 -8.53 -32.40 -6.08
CA LYS A 212 -9.40 -33.56 -5.85
C LYS A 212 -9.14 -34.71 -6.85
N TYR A 213 -8.80 -34.34 -8.09
CA TYR A 213 -8.58 -35.31 -9.17
C TYR A 213 -7.22 -35.06 -9.82
N GLY A 214 -6.46 -36.15 -10.10
CA GLY A 214 -5.17 -36.07 -10.81
C GLY A 214 -5.37 -35.47 -12.22
N GLY A 215 -4.44 -34.58 -12.61
CA GLY A 215 -4.47 -33.91 -13.91
C GLY A 215 -5.38 -32.68 -14.01
N THR A 216 -6.04 -32.28 -12.89
CA THR A 216 -6.80 -31.03 -12.80
C THR A 216 -6.09 -30.03 -11.91
N LEU A 217 -6.44 -28.74 -12.04
CA LEU A 217 -6.02 -27.67 -11.14
C LEU A 217 -7.25 -27.14 -10.41
N GLU A 218 -7.13 -26.96 -9.10
CA GLU A 218 -8.12 -26.20 -8.35
C GLU A 218 -7.92 -24.71 -8.60
N VAL A 219 -8.99 -23.93 -8.46
CA VAL A 219 -8.88 -22.47 -8.48
C VAL A 219 -8.02 -22.05 -7.28
N ASN A 220 -6.89 -21.40 -7.55
CA ASN A 220 -6.00 -20.95 -6.50
C ASN A 220 -6.48 -19.67 -5.82
N PHE A 221 -5.85 -19.30 -4.69
CA PHE A 221 -6.19 -18.10 -3.94
C PHE A 221 -6.20 -16.82 -4.81
N ASN A 222 -5.17 -16.63 -5.65
CA ASN A 222 -5.04 -15.43 -6.47
C ASN A 222 -6.16 -15.34 -7.51
N GLU A 223 -6.48 -16.44 -8.18
CA GLU A 223 -7.57 -16.54 -9.14
C GLU A 223 -8.91 -16.25 -8.47
N SER A 224 -9.14 -16.83 -7.28
CA SER A 224 -10.34 -16.60 -6.48
C SER A 224 -10.52 -15.11 -6.14
N CYS A 225 -9.44 -14.42 -5.72
CA CYS A 225 -9.46 -12.98 -5.44
C CYS A 225 -9.80 -12.18 -6.70
N MET A 226 -9.23 -12.53 -7.87
CA MET A 226 -9.47 -11.81 -9.13
C MET A 226 -10.91 -11.92 -9.64
N LEU A 227 -11.67 -12.90 -9.16
CA LEU A 227 -13.11 -13.03 -9.45
C LEU A 227 -13.99 -12.11 -8.59
N MET A 228 -13.43 -11.49 -7.54
CA MET A 228 -14.19 -10.57 -6.67
C MET A 228 -14.22 -9.16 -7.27
N PRO A 229 -15.41 -8.54 -7.49
CA PRO A 229 -15.56 -7.35 -8.33
C PRO A 229 -14.91 -6.08 -7.77
N GLU A 230 -14.89 -5.87 -6.46
CA GLU A 230 -14.44 -4.62 -5.82
C GLU A 230 -13.12 -4.77 -5.04
N MET A 231 -12.37 -5.85 -5.30
CA MET A 231 -11.07 -6.06 -4.66
C MET A 231 -10.00 -5.14 -5.25
N TYR A 232 -9.16 -4.60 -4.37
CA TYR A 232 -7.88 -4.01 -4.70
C TYR A 232 -6.76 -5.04 -4.53
N TYR A 233 -5.69 -4.87 -5.28
CA TYR A 233 -4.58 -5.84 -5.36
C TYR A 233 -3.25 -5.14 -5.09
N GLU A 234 -2.62 -5.44 -3.95
CA GLU A 234 -1.27 -4.99 -3.69
C GLU A 234 -0.27 -5.79 -4.53
N VAL A 235 0.72 -5.09 -5.09
CA VAL A 235 1.79 -5.68 -5.93
C VAL A 235 3.14 -5.08 -5.56
N ILE A 236 4.14 -5.93 -5.30
CA ILE A 236 5.53 -5.50 -5.10
C ILE A 236 6.20 -5.42 -6.48
N CYS A 237 6.60 -4.19 -6.88
CA CYS A 237 7.19 -3.94 -8.20
C CYS A 237 8.70 -3.69 -8.07
N ASP A 238 9.49 -4.72 -7.71
CA ASP A 238 10.93 -4.64 -7.65
C ASP A 238 11.59 -4.56 -9.04
N ARG A 239 12.82 -4.04 -9.09
CA ARG A 239 13.53 -3.77 -10.35
C ARG A 239 13.69 -5.00 -11.25
N ASN A 240 13.89 -6.16 -10.66
CA ASN A 240 14.17 -7.41 -11.39
C ASN A 240 12.92 -8.30 -11.50
N TRP A 241 11.75 -7.82 -11.03
CA TRP A 241 10.49 -8.57 -11.06
C TRP A 241 10.60 -9.94 -10.37
N VAL A 242 11.24 -9.97 -9.22
CA VAL A 242 11.50 -11.19 -8.45
C VAL A 242 10.25 -11.61 -7.68
N HIS A 243 9.61 -10.67 -6.94
CA HIS A 243 8.36 -10.92 -6.21
C HIS A 243 7.22 -11.24 -7.19
N VAL A 244 7.01 -10.37 -8.15
CA VAL A 244 5.95 -10.55 -9.15
C VAL A 244 6.55 -10.43 -10.54
N ARG A 245 6.53 -11.52 -11.32
CA ARG A 245 6.98 -11.51 -12.70
C ARG A 245 6.20 -10.49 -13.53
N LYS A 246 6.89 -9.79 -14.45
CA LYS A 246 6.27 -8.74 -15.29
C LYS A 246 5.01 -9.25 -16.01
N GLU A 247 5.05 -10.49 -16.49
CA GLU A 247 3.93 -11.14 -17.15
C GLU A 247 2.74 -11.39 -16.21
N LYS A 248 3.00 -11.62 -14.92
CA LYS A 248 1.95 -11.75 -13.88
C LYS A 248 1.27 -10.41 -13.64
N LEU A 249 2.02 -9.30 -13.58
CA LEU A 249 1.43 -7.97 -13.49
C LEU A 249 0.60 -7.66 -14.74
N GLN A 250 1.10 -7.94 -15.94
CA GLN A 250 0.36 -7.76 -17.19
C GLN A 250 -0.94 -8.59 -17.21
N PHE A 251 -0.87 -9.84 -16.73
CA PHE A 251 -2.05 -10.70 -16.60
C PHE A 251 -3.06 -10.10 -15.61
N LEU A 252 -2.62 -9.68 -14.43
CA LEU A 252 -3.48 -9.04 -13.44
C LEU A 252 -4.21 -7.83 -14.02
N LEU A 253 -3.47 -6.91 -14.66
CA LEU A 253 -4.04 -5.71 -15.28
C LEU A 253 -5.07 -6.02 -16.37
N LYS A 254 -4.87 -7.10 -17.13
CA LYS A 254 -5.87 -7.54 -18.13
C LYS A 254 -7.15 -8.08 -17.52
N VAL A 255 -7.06 -8.75 -16.36
CA VAL A 255 -8.21 -9.38 -15.70
C VAL A 255 -8.98 -8.37 -14.86
N VAL A 256 -8.27 -7.57 -14.07
CA VAL A 256 -8.93 -6.72 -13.05
C VAL A 256 -8.96 -5.23 -13.41
N GLY A 257 -8.20 -4.79 -14.41
CA GLY A 257 -8.03 -3.39 -14.76
C GLY A 257 -7.05 -2.64 -13.85
N ILE A 258 -6.45 -1.57 -14.39
CA ILE A 258 -5.42 -0.78 -13.69
C ILE A 258 -5.96 -0.04 -12.46
N ASP A 259 -7.23 0.35 -12.45
CA ASP A 259 -7.84 1.16 -11.39
C ASP A 259 -8.02 0.42 -10.05
N ARG A 260 -7.65 -0.88 -9.99
CA ARG A 260 -7.70 -1.70 -8.78
C ARG A 260 -6.35 -2.22 -8.32
N VAL A 261 -5.26 -1.88 -9.01
CA VAL A 261 -3.90 -2.34 -8.67
C VAL A 261 -3.18 -1.28 -7.85
N CYS A 262 -2.68 -1.66 -6.68
CA CYS A 262 -1.94 -0.83 -5.73
C CYS A 262 -0.48 -1.30 -5.71
N ALA A 263 0.44 -0.52 -6.24
CA ALA A 263 1.85 -0.82 -6.06
C ALA A 263 2.28 -0.39 -4.66
N ILE A 264 2.97 -1.28 -3.96
CA ILE A 264 3.43 -1.11 -2.57
C ILE A 264 4.93 -1.36 -2.48
N THR A 265 5.53 -0.96 -1.36
CA THR A 265 6.93 -1.31 -1.10
C THR A 265 7.08 -2.67 -0.46
N ASP A 266 6.25 -3.03 0.50
CA ASP A 266 6.53 -4.10 1.45
C ASP A 266 7.98 -4.01 1.99
N ALA A 267 8.39 -2.78 2.30
CA ALA A 267 9.76 -2.49 2.73
C ALA A 267 10.03 -3.12 4.10
N TYR A 268 10.91 -4.12 4.12
CA TYR A 268 11.32 -4.85 5.31
C TYR A 268 12.83 -5.04 5.30
N TYR A 269 13.56 -4.11 5.87
CA TYR A 269 15.01 -4.17 5.89
C TYR A 269 15.50 -5.17 6.94
N VAL A 270 16.12 -6.26 6.49
CA VAL A 270 16.76 -7.27 7.33
C VAL A 270 18.20 -7.49 6.88
N GLY A 271 19.12 -7.53 7.84
CA GLY A 271 20.51 -7.91 7.62
C GLY A 271 21.36 -6.89 6.87
N GLU A 272 22.43 -7.40 6.27
CA GLU A 272 23.44 -6.60 5.59
C GLU A 272 22.95 -6.02 4.26
N ASP A 273 23.54 -4.92 3.85
CA ASP A 273 23.26 -4.28 2.58
C ASP A 273 23.56 -5.24 1.41
N THR A 274 22.52 -5.58 0.67
CA THR A 274 22.65 -6.26 -0.62
C THR A 274 22.33 -5.25 -1.72
N SER A 275 23.02 -5.36 -2.86
CA SER A 275 22.86 -4.46 -4.00
C SER A 275 21.49 -4.52 -4.67
N ASP A 276 20.66 -5.50 -4.33
CA ASP A 276 19.31 -5.69 -4.85
C ASP A 276 18.25 -5.03 -3.96
N ASP A 277 17.10 -4.72 -4.56
CA ASP A 277 15.94 -4.13 -3.90
C ASP A 277 14.98 -5.18 -3.30
N VAL A 278 15.44 -6.43 -3.18
CA VAL A 278 14.75 -7.56 -2.53
C VAL A 278 15.52 -8.05 -1.32
N ASN A 279 14.82 -8.68 -0.37
CA ASN A 279 15.44 -9.33 0.80
C ASN A 279 15.22 -10.83 0.78
N PHE A 280 16.16 -11.55 1.39
CA PHE A 280 16.05 -12.98 1.62
C PHE A 280 16.35 -13.33 3.07
N VAL A 281 15.60 -14.28 3.62
CA VAL A 281 15.94 -15.02 4.83
C VAL A 281 16.12 -16.49 4.42
N GLY A 282 17.35 -16.98 4.42
CA GLY A 282 17.68 -18.24 3.77
C GLY A 282 17.41 -18.19 2.27
N THR A 283 16.49 -19.00 1.79
CA THR A 283 16.05 -19.03 0.37
C THR A 283 14.71 -18.35 0.14
N SER A 284 14.06 -17.84 1.19
CA SER A 284 12.73 -17.22 1.11
C SER A 284 12.83 -15.73 0.97
N LEU A 285 12.04 -15.15 0.06
CA LEU A 285 11.81 -13.71 -0.02
C LEU A 285 11.18 -13.20 1.28
N THR A 286 11.59 -12.03 1.73
CA THR A 286 11.12 -11.41 2.97
C THR A 286 10.99 -9.90 2.73
N GLY A 287 9.86 -9.49 2.16
CA GLY A 287 9.65 -8.10 1.78
C GLY A 287 10.75 -7.53 0.88
N SER A 288 10.85 -6.22 0.81
CA SER A 288 11.76 -5.53 -0.10
C SER A 288 12.63 -4.47 0.58
N LYS A 289 13.51 -3.82 -0.21
CA LYS A 289 14.25 -2.60 0.15
C LYS A 289 13.76 -1.39 -0.65
N LEU A 290 12.54 -1.46 -1.14
CA LEU A 290 11.97 -0.43 -2.00
C LEU A 290 11.60 0.84 -1.22
N THR A 291 11.61 1.94 -1.94
CA THR A 291 10.82 3.14 -1.65
C THR A 291 9.81 3.32 -2.77
N MET A 292 8.72 4.05 -2.54
CA MET A 292 7.72 4.31 -3.58
C MET A 292 8.31 5.02 -4.81
N ALA A 293 9.35 5.85 -4.63
CA ALA A 293 10.09 6.44 -5.74
C ALA A 293 10.79 5.37 -6.62
N MET A 294 11.34 4.32 -6.00
CA MET A 294 11.92 3.19 -6.75
C MET A 294 10.84 2.39 -7.48
N VAL A 295 9.70 2.15 -6.82
CA VAL A 295 8.52 1.48 -7.42
C VAL A 295 8.03 2.24 -8.65
N ALA A 296 7.85 3.57 -8.56
CA ALA A 296 7.42 4.41 -9.69
C ALA A 296 8.40 4.32 -10.86
N ARG A 297 9.71 4.40 -10.60
CA ARG A 297 10.74 4.25 -11.63
C ARG A 297 10.75 2.84 -12.26
N ASN A 298 10.55 1.79 -11.46
CA ASN A 298 10.51 0.41 -11.98
C ASN A 298 9.30 0.21 -12.92
N LEU A 299 8.16 0.79 -12.58
CA LEU A 299 6.97 0.81 -13.43
C LEU A 299 7.22 1.61 -14.73
N PHE A 300 7.89 2.77 -14.66
CA PHE A 300 8.27 3.53 -15.83
C PHE A 300 9.19 2.70 -16.77
N ASN A 301 10.20 2.05 -16.21
CA ASN A 301 11.10 1.17 -16.98
C ASN A 301 10.38 -0.05 -17.57
N ALA A 302 9.24 -0.44 -16.99
CA ALA A 302 8.37 -1.49 -17.55
C ALA A 302 7.48 -1.00 -18.71
N GLY A 303 7.45 0.32 -18.96
CA GLY A 303 6.74 0.94 -20.09
C GLY A 303 5.38 1.56 -19.74
N TYR A 304 5.07 1.74 -18.45
CA TYR A 304 3.86 2.45 -18.03
C TYR A 304 4.04 3.97 -18.13
N THR A 305 2.97 4.66 -18.52
CA THR A 305 2.90 6.13 -18.56
C THR A 305 2.79 6.74 -17.17
N LEU A 306 3.14 8.03 -17.01
CA LEU A 306 2.99 8.71 -15.72
C LEU A 306 1.57 8.64 -15.14
N PRO A 307 0.47 8.88 -15.89
CA PRO A 307 -0.88 8.68 -15.37
C PRO A 307 -1.13 7.27 -14.86
N GLU A 308 -0.71 6.23 -15.59
CA GLU A 308 -0.85 4.82 -15.17
C GLU A 308 -0.05 4.53 -13.89
N ILE A 309 1.19 5.04 -13.81
CA ILE A 309 2.03 4.90 -12.62
C ILE A 309 1.34 5.53 -11.41
N PHE A 310 0.90 6.81 -11.52
CA PHE A 310 0.30 7.52 -10.39
C PHE A 310 -1.09 6.99 -9.99
N LYS A 311 -1.79 6.29 -10.88
CA LYS A 311 -2.92 5.45 -10.45
C LYS A 311 -2.46 4.38 -9.46
N MET A 312 -1.41 3.62 -9.79
CA MET A 312 -0.95 2.49 -8.99
C MET A 312 -0.19 2.88 -7.71
N VAL A 313 0.56 4.00 -7.73
CA VAL A 313 1.42 4.42 -6.59
C VAL A 313 0.81 5.50 -5.71
N ALA A 314 -0.38 6.01 -6.04
CA ALA A 314 -1.02 7.09 -5.28
C ALA A 314 -2.55 6.94 -5.20
N LEU A 315 -3.27 7.00 -6.33
CA LEU A 315 -4.73 7.06 -6.34
C LEU A 315 -5.39 5.76 -5.83
N ASN A 316 -4.98 4.62 -6.36
CA ASN A 316 -5.59 3.34 -5.99
C ASN A 316 -5.29 2.95 -4.54
N PRO A 317 -4.02 3.07 -4.03
CA PRO A 317 -3.74 2.83 -2.63
C PRO A 317 -4.56 3.72 -1.69
N SER A 318 -4.74 5.02 -2.01
CA SER A 318 -5.57 5.90 -1.18
C SER A 318 -7.04 5.46 -1.17
N LYS A 319 -7.60 5.11 -2.32
CA LYS A 319 -8.98 4.59 -2.42
C LYS A 319 -9.15 3.26 -1.69
N ALA A 320 -8.17 2.36 -1.81
CA ALA A 320 -8.19 1.05 -1.15
C ALA A 320 -8.37 1.17 0.37
N ILE A 321 -7.73 2.17 0.99
CA ILE A 321 -7.85 2.46 2.44
C ILE A 321 -8.92 3.52 2.77
N LYS A 322 -9.83 3.83 1.84
CA LYS A 322 -10.93 4.79 1.99
C LYS A 322 -10.48 6.23 2.26
N LEU A 323 -9.28 6.62 1.84
CA LEU A 323 -8.77 7.99 1.89
C LEU A 323 -9.11 8.69 0.57
N MET A 324 -10.29 9.31 0.50
CA MET A 324 -10.90 9.75 -0.76
C MET A 324 -10.44 11.13 -1.25
N ASP A 325 -9.78 11.93 -0.40
CA ASP A 325 -9.30 13.28 -0.68
C ASP A 325 -7.80 13.36 -0.89
N CYS A 326 -7.17 12.23 -1.30
CA CYS A 326 -5.73 12.09 -1.49
C CYS A 326 -5.41 11.24 -2.73
N GLY A 327 -4.16 11.28 -3.20
CA GLY A 327 -3.63 10.40 -4.25
C GLY A 327 -3.90 10.85 -5.68
N GLU A 328 -4.61 11.97 -5.90
CA GLU A 328 -4.74 12.61 -7.23
C GLU A 328 -4.77 14.15 -7.13
N ILE A 329 -4.37 14.81 -8.20
CA ILE A 329 -4.46 16.28 -8.33
C ILE A 329 -5.86 16.63 -8.82
N ALA A 330 -6.75 16.97 -7.88
CA ALA A 330 -8.11 17.38 -8.14
C ALA A 330 -8.52 18.50 -7.16
N VAL A 331 -9.37 19.41 -7.59
CA VAL A 331 -9.89 20.47 -6.73
C VAL A 331 -10.65 19.87 -5.55
N GLY A 332 -10.34 20.34 -4.34
CA GLY A 332 -10.89 19.85 -3.07
C GLY A 332 -10.02 18.81 -2.37
N ASN A 333 -9.05 18.21 -3.04
CA ASN A 333 -8.15 17.22 -2.44
C ASN A 333 -7.03 17.91 -1.62
N GLN A 334 -6.46 17.15 -0.69
CA GLN A 334 -5.25 17.52 0.04
C GLN A 334 -4.11 17.79 -0.95
N ALA A 335 -3.44 18.91 -0.77
CA ALA A 335 -2.36 19.32 -1.66
C ALA A 335 -1.02 18.66 -1.26
N LYS A 336 -0.96 17.35 -1.28
CA LYS A 336 0.27 16.58 -1.11
C LYS A 336 0.92 16.38 -2.47
N LEU A 337 1.84 17.28 -2.82
CA LEU A 337 2.40 17.39 -4.16
C LEU A 337 3.91 17.13 -4.17
N ILE A 338 4.37 16.44 -5.19
CA ILE A 338 5.78 16.18 -5.46
C ILE A 338 6.16 16.62 -6.87
N GLU A 339 7.46 16.86 -7.08
CA GLU A 339 8.07 16.96 -8.40
C GLU A 339 8.72 15.63 -8.76
N VAL A 340 8.46 15.14 -9.96
CA VAL A 340 9.17 14.02 -10.58
C VAL A 340 9.70 14.43 -11.94
N ASP A 341 10.75 13.73 -12.42
CA ASP A 341 11.22 13.91 -13.79
C ASP A 341 10.41 13.08 -14.79
N GLU A 342 10.80 13.17 -16.07
CA GLU A 342 10.15 12.45 -17.18
C GLU A 342 10.20 10.92 -17.05
N SER A 343 11.10 10.40 -16.22
CA SER A 343 11.28 8.96 -15.95
C SER A 343 10.69 8.53 -14.60
N ALA A 344 9.79 9.34 -14.04
CA ALA A 344 9.15 9.14 -12.74
C ALA A 344 10.11 9.12 -11.54
N ASN A 345 11.34 9.63 -11.68
CA ASN A 345 12.23 9.77 -10.52
C ASN A 345 11.77 10.96 -9.67
N PHE A 346 11.64 10.71 -8.37
CA PHE A 346 11.36 11.75 -7.38
C PHE A 346 12.49 12.80 -7.33
N LYS A 347 12.12 14.08 -7.30
CA LYS A 347 13.04 15.22 -7.19
C LYS A 347 12.90 15.92 -5.86
N THR A 348 11.70 16.37 -5.52
CA THR A 348 11.46 17.13 -4.29
C THR A 348 9.97 17.12 -3.91
N LEU A 349 9.71 17.44 -2.65
CA LEU A 349 8.38 17.81 -2.18
C LEU A 349 8.07 19.24 -2.63
N LEU A 350 6.90 19.45 -3.24
CA LEU A 350 6.43 20.79 -3.62
C LEU A 350 5.53 21.38 -2.54
N ASN A 351 4.64 20.56 -2.02
CA ASN A 351 3.75 20.92 -0.93
C ASN A 351 3.45 19.70 -0.05
N PHE A 352 3.52 19.90 1.27
CA PHE A 352 3.21 18.86 2.26
C PHE A 352 2.91 19.47 3.65
#